data_58e3d53f56f86ba7bcf16f71632ef06b
#
_entry.id   58e3d53f56f86ba7bcf16f71632ef06b
#
_cell.length_a   1.000
_cell.length_b   1.000
_cell.length_c   1.000
_cell.angle_alpha   90.00
_cell.angle_beta   90.00
_cell.angle_gamma   90.00
#
_symmetry.space_group_name_H-M   'P 1'
#
loop_
_entity.id
_entity.type
_entity.pdbx_description
1 polymer ?
#
loop_
_entity_poly.entity_id
_entity_poly.type
_entity_poly.pdbx_seq_one_letter_code
_entity_poly.pdbx_strand_id
1 'polypeptide(L)'
;MKKFIISFIIISALFSCKSQLPQLVKIEGKQTTINETIASDKTIENTIKPYREKVEKEMSTVISYTPINLYRNDGNLESSLGNLMADLSYERANPVFNSRTGKNIDFAMFNYGGIRAGISKGNITNESAFNLMPFENSLVVVELTSEKIMELVNYLISENVAHPLSKQFNLTVSENGSDLKINNAALDTSKTYFVLTSDYLQTGGDNMNFFKDPVNIYILDYKVRNAIIDYFKATDTIKV
;
A
#
# COMPACT_ATOMS: atom_id res chain seq x y z
N MET A 1 4.01 80.43 34.45
CA MET A 1 4.24 79.00 34.76
C MET A 1 2.96 78.18 34.70
N LYS A 2 1.87 78.48 35.42
CA LYS A 2 0.63 77.68 35.41
C LYS A 2 0.01 77.48 34.02
N LYS A 3 0.03 78.48 33.12
CA LYS A 3 -0.54 78.35 31.79
C LYS A 3 0.28 77.41 30.87
N PHE A 4 1.59 77.36 31.05
CA PHE A 4 2.47 76.42 30.30
C PHE A 4 2.28 74.95 30.72
N ILE A 5 2.02 74.70 32.00
CA ILE A 5 1.77 73.34 32.52
C ILE A 5 0.41 72.81 31.96
N ILE A 6 -0.62 73.66 31.93
CA ILE A 6 -1.94 73.28 31.41
C ILE A 6 -1.84 72.97 29.90
N SER A 7 -1.09 73.76 29.13
CA SER A 7 -0.91 73.53 27.72
C SER A 7 -0.16 72.21 27.45
N PHE A 8 0.85 71.85 28.25
CA PHE A 8 1.56 70.60 28.13
C PHE A 8 0.73 69.37 28.46
N ILE A 9 -0.18 69.45 29.45
CA ILE A 9 -1.12 68.39 29.81
C ILE A 9 -2.14 68.17 28.69
N ILE A 10 -2.63 69.23 28.07
CA ILE A 10 -3.57 69.11 26.93
C ILE A 10 -2.91 68.47 25.72
N ILE A 11 -1.66 68.83 25.43
CA ILE A 11 -0.90 68.22 24.32
C ILE A 11 -0.60 66.74 24.58
N SER A 12 -0.27 66.34 25.79
CA SER A 12 -0.01 64.93 26.17
C SER A 12 -1.29 64.07 26.08
N ALA A 13 -2.49 64.63 26.31
CA ALA A 13 -3.76 63.90 26.19
C ALA A 13 -4.14 63.59 24.72
N LEU A 14 -3.59 64.33 23.73
CA LEU A 14 -3.86 64.11 22.33
C LEU A 14 -3.09 62.94 21.72
N PHE A 15 -2.05 62.42 22.39
CA PHE A 15 -1.27 61.27 21.93
C PHE A 15 -1.71 59.92 22.48
N SER A 16 -2.83 59.85 23.19
CA SER A 16 -3.35 58.63 23.81
C SER A 16 -4.23 57.78 22.87
N CYS A 17 -4.11 57.90 21.56
CA CYS A 17 -4.78 56.95 20.65
C CYS A 17 -3.95 55.66 20.59
N LYS A 18 -4.27 54.66 21.41
CA LYS A 18 -3.86 53.29 21.21
C LYS A 18 -4.60 52.76 19.96
N SER A 19 -3.88 52.56 18.85
CA SER A 19 -4.42 51.75 17.75
C SER A 19 -4.57 50.32 18.27
N GLN A 20 -5.79 49.90 18.52
CA GLN A 20 -6.05 48.48 18.77
C GLN A 20 -5.76 47.71 17.49
N LEU A 21 -4.83 46.77 17.56
CA LEU A 21 -4.65 45.85 16.48
C LEU A 21 -5.96 45.12 16.19
N PRO A 22 -6.36 44.97 14.93
CA PRO A 22 -7.57 44.27 14.58
C PRO A 22 -7.54 42.86 15.17
N GLN A 23 -8.49 42.55 16.05
CA GLN A 23 -8.64 41.20 16.58
C GLN A 23 -9.65 40.45 15.74
N LEU A 24 -9.30 39.20 15.42
CA LEU A 24 -10.21 38.29 14.73
C LEU A 24 -11.39 37.99 15.66
N VAL A 25 -12.58 38.50 15.33
CA VAL A 25 -13.79 38.42 16.17
C VAL A 25 -14.59 37.17 15.83
N LYS A 26 -14.56 36.71 14.57
CA LYS A 26 -15.34 35.56 14.10
C LYS A 26 -14.73 34.98 12.80
N ILE A 27 -14.76 33.66 12.72
CA ILE A 27 -14.52 32.93 11.45
C ILE A 27 -15.85 32.26 11.10
N GLU A 28 -16.39 32.57 9.95
CA GLU A 28 -17.55 31.88 9.40
C GLU A 28 -17.07 30.95 8.26
N GLY A 29 -17.25 29.63 8.48
CA GLY A 29 -17.04 28.63 7.46
C GLY A 29 -18.36 28.34 6.71
N LYS A 30 -18.29 28.28 5.37
CA LYS A 30 -19.40 27.86 4.52
C LYS A 30 -18.96 26.65 3.71
N GLN A 31 -19.70 25.56 3.81
CA GLN A 31 -19.54 24.43 2.89
C GLN A 31 -20.28 24.71 1.59
N THR A 32 -19.60 24.52 0.49
CA THR A 32 -20.18 24.56 -0.87
C THR A 32 -20.15 23.15 -1.44
N THR A 33 -21.31 22.58 -1.68
CA THR A 33 -21.42 21.28 -2.34
C THR A 33 -21.01 21.43 -3.80
N ILE A 34 -20.02 20.64 -4.23
CA ILE A 34 -19.63 20.53 -5.64
C ILE A 34 -20.33 19.28 -6.18
N ASN A 35 -21.26 19.47 -7.10
CA ASN A 35 -22.04 18.43 -7.73
C ASN A 35 -22.33 18.78 -9.21
N GLU A 36 -23.11 17.95 -9.88
CA GLU A 36 -23.43 18.06 -11.31
C GLU A 36 -24.21 19.34 -11.69
N THR A 37 -24.72 20.10 -10.70
CA THR A 37 -25.39 21.38 -10.96
C THR A 37 -24.42 22.53 -11.25
N ILE A 38 -23.14 22.34 -10.97
CA ILE A 38 -22.08 23.31 -11.26
C ILE A 38 -21.53 23.02 -12.64
N ALA A 39 -21.71 23.98 -13.55
CA ALA A 39 -21.19 23.84 -14.90
C ALA A 39 -19.65 23.77 -14.93
N SER A 40 -19.10 22.82 -15.70
CA SER A 40 -17.66 22.71 -15.91
C SER A 40 -17.13 23.94 -16.66
N ASP A 41 -15.91 24.40 -16.30
CA ASP A 41 -15.19 25.39 -17.07
C ASP A 41 -14.73 24.77 -18.40
N LYS A 42 -15.21 25.33 -19.52
CA LYS A 42 -14.92 24.80 -20.86
C LYS A 42 -13.45 24.83 -21.22
N THR A 43 -12.69 25.81 -20.74
CA THR A 43 -11.25 25.95 -21.03
C THR A 43 -10.48 24.82 -20.35
N ILE A 44 -10.79 24.58 -19.05
CA ILE A 44 -10.20 23.48 -18.29
C ILE A 44 -10.61 22.15 -18.92
N GLU A 45 -11.90 21.95 -19.21
CA GLU A 45 -12.42 20.71 -19.81
C GLU A 45 -11.73 20.38 -21.13
N ASN A 46 -11.58 21.35 -22.03
CA ASN A 46 -10.88 21.16 -23.30
C ASN A 46 -9.39 20.82 -23.11
N THR A 47 -8.76 21.36 -22.06
CA THR A 47 -7.35 21.08 -21.74
C THR A 47 -7.14 19.66 -21.21
N ILE A 48 -8.04 19.18 -20.33
CA ILE A 48 -7.90 17.85 -19.71
C ILE A 48 -8.44 16.71 -20.57
N LYS A 49 -9.38 17.00 -21.50
CA LYS A 49 -10.06 15.99 -22.31
C LYS A 49 -9.11 14.99 -23.01
N PRO A 50 -8.05 15.41 -23.74
CA PRO A 50 -7.17 14.45 -24.43
C PRO A 50 -6.40 13.53 -23.46
N TYR A 51 -6.09 14.02 -22.26
CA TYR A 51 -5.45 13.20 -21.21
C TYR A 51 -6.44 12.20 -20.63
N ARG A 52 -7.69 12.62 -20.37
CA ARG A 52 -8.75 11.75 -19.88
C ARG A 52 -9.01 10.61 -20.86
N GLU A 53 -9.23 10.91 -22.13
CA GLU A 53 -9.48 9.90 -23.16
C GLU A 53 -8.34 8.89 -23.28
N LYS A 54 -7.09 9.34 -23.15
CA LYS A 54 -5.93 8.45 -23.13
C LYS A 54 -5.92 7.54 -21.91
N VAL A 55 -6.13 8.10 -20.71
CA VAL A 55 -6.17 7.34 -19.46
C VAL A 55 -7.31 6.31 -19.48
N GLU A 56 -8.52 6.71 -19.90
CA GLU A 56 -9.68 5.82 -20.01
C GLU A 56 -9.40 4.64 -20.95
N LYS A 57 -8.78 4.92 -22.09
CA LYS A 57 -8.38 3.88 -23.05
C LYS A 57 -7.36 2.92 -22.44
N GLU A 58 -6.34 3.44 -21.75
CA GLU A 58 -5.30 2.61 -21.12
C GLU A 58 -5.88 1.78 -19.97
N MET A 59 -6.74 2.38 -19.13
CA MET A 59 -7.37 1.68 -17.99
C MET A 59 -8.33 0.58 -18.44
N SER A 60 -9.10 0.80 -19.50
CA SER A 60 -10.05 -0.18 -20.04
C SER A 60 -9.40 -1.31 -20.86
N THR A 61 -8.09 -1.24 -21.11
CA THR A 61 -7.39 -2.28 -21.87
C THR A 61 -7.44 -3.61 -21.11
N VAL A 62 -8.00 -4.66 -21.79
CA VAL A 62 -8.03 -6.03 -21.26
C VAL A 62 -6.64 -6.62 -21.32
N ILE A 63 -6.17 -7.16 -20.20
CA ILE A 63 -4.82 -7.73 -20.05
C ILE A 63 -4.83 -9.20 -19.64
N SER A 64 -5.97 -9.75 -19.18
CA SER A 64 -6.13 -11.16 -18.81
C SER A 64 -7.62 -11.48 -18.65
N TYR A 65 -7.92 -12.72 -18.23
CA TYR A 65 -9.26 -13.21 -17.93
C TYR A 65 -9.25 -14.08 -16.67
N THR A 66 -10.30 -13.99 -15.84
CA THR A 66 -10.53 -14.94 -14.74
C THR A 66 -11.85 -15.66 -14.88
N PRO A 67 -11.88 -17.01 -14.77
CA PRO A 67 -13.12 -17.78 -14.86
C PRO A 67 -13.99 -17.71 -13.59
N ILE A 68 -13.46 -17.18 -12.49
CA ILE A 68 -14.14 -17.10 -11.20
C ILE A 68 -13.93 -15.72 -10.57
N ASN A 69 -14.76 -15.40 -9.56
CA ASN A 69 -14.51 -14.24 -8.71
C ASN A 69 -13.34 -14.53 -7.76
N LEU A 70 -12.52 -13.52 -7.49
CA LEU A 70 -11.37 -13.58 -6.59
C LEU A 70 -11.53 -12.51 -5.52
N TYR A 71 -11.52 -12.92 -4.25
CA TYR A 71 -11.68 -12.02 -3.11
C TYR A 71 -10.60 -12.24 -2.07
N ARG A 72 -10.33 -11.21 -1.24
CA ARG A 72 -9.38 -11.32 -0.13
C ARG A 72 -9.96 -11.98 1.14
N ASN A 73 -11.26 -12.26 1.16
CA ASN A 73 -12.02 -12.73 2.31
C ASN A 73 -12.94 -13.92 1.97
N ASP A 74 -12.60 -14.71 0.98
CA ASP A 74 -13.37 -15.89 0.53
C ASP A 74 -12.89 -17.21 1.16
N GLY A 75 -11.92 -17.15 2.06
CA GLY A 75 -11.46 -18.25 2.90
C GLY A 75 -11.30 -17.82 4.36
N ASN A 76 -10.79 -18.71 5.19
CA ASN A 76 -10.61 -18.45 6.64
C ASN A 76 -9.28 -17.74 6.95
N LEU A 77 -8.15 -18.45 6.80
CA LEU A 77 -6.79 -17.92 7.03
C LEU A 77 -6.00 -17.75 5.73
N GLU A 78 -6.64 -18.01 4.62
CA GLU A 78 -6.14 -17.81 3.27
C GLU A 78 -7.29 -17.30 2.39
N SER A 79 -6.97 -16.77 1.21
CA SER A 79 -7.97 -16.30 0.27
C SER A 79 -7.49 -16.46 -1.17
N SER A 80 -8.44 -16.64 -2.10
CA SER A 80 -8.09 -16.83 -3.51
C SER A 80 -7.25 -15.67 -4.06
N LEU A 81 -7.61 -14.43 -3.74
CA LEU A 81 -6.90 -13.26 -4.22
C LEU A 81 -5.60 -13.01 -3.46
N GLY A 82 -5.55 -13.33 -2.15
CA GLY A 82 -4.34 -13.24 -1.35
C GLY A 82 -3.26 -14.19 -1.85
N ASN A 83 -3.63 -15.46 -2.04
CA ASN A 83 -2.73 -16.49 -2.57
C ASN A 83 -2.22 -16.11 -3.97
N LEU A 84 -3.13 -15.71 -4.87
CA LEU A 84 -2.76 -15.26 -6.22
C LEU A 84 -1.78 -14.08 -6.15
N MET A 85 -2.05 -13.06 -5.34
CA MET A 85 -1.20 -11.87 -5.24
C MET A 85 0.21 -12.21 -4.75
N ALA A 86 0.33 -13.09 -3.77
CA ALA A 86 1.63 -13.51 -3.25
C ALA A 86 2.40 -14.39 -4.25
N ASP A 87 1.71 -15.35 -4.88
CA ASP A 87 2.32 -16.25 -5.87
C ASP A 87 2.79 -15.52 -7.12
N LEU A 88 1.95 -14.62 -7.68
CA LEU A 88 2.35 -13.85 -8.87
C LEU A 88 3.52 -12.90 -8.57
N SER A 89 3.53 -12.29 -7.38
CA SER A 89 4.62 -11.40 -6.97
C SER A 89 5.92 -12.19 -6.83
N TYR A 90 5.86 -13.37 -6.21
CA TYR A 90 7.00 -14.28 -6.14
C TYR A 90 7.50 -14.67 -7.53
N GLU A 91 6.60 -15.07 -8.43
CA GLU A 91 6.95 -15.49 -9.79
C GLU A 91 7.64 -14.38 -10.58
N ARG A 92 7.19 -13.14 -10.44
CA ARG A 92 7.78 -11.98 -11.13
C ARG A 92 9.07 -11.50 -10.49
N ALA A 93 9.17 -11.54 -9.16
CA ALA A 93 10.33 -11.02 -8.44
C ALA A 93 11.51 -11.98 -8.38
N ASN A 94 11.26 -13.30 -8.27
CA ASN A 94 12.33 -14.28 -8.07
C ASN A 94 13.38 -14.29 -9.22
N PRO A 95 13.02 -14.23 -10.51
CA PRO A 95 14.01 -14.12 -11.59
C PRO A 95 14.86 -12.84 -11.49
N VAL A 96 14.26 -11.71 -11.09
CA VAL A 96 14.97 -10.44 -10.91
C VAL A 96 15.97 -10.56 -9.76
N PHE A 97 15.54 -11.09 -8.62
CA PHE A 97 16.39 -11.31 -7.46
C PHE A 97 17.54 -12.29 -7.76
N ASN A 98 17.22 -13.42 -8.39
CA ASN A 98 18.20 -14.43 -8.75
C ASN A 98 19.26 -13.89 -9.72
N SER A 99 18.86 -13.13 -10.75
CA SER A 99 19.82 -12.55 -11.71
C SER A 99 20.81 -11.58 -11.06
N ARG A 100 20.43 -10.91 -9.98
CA ARG A 100 21.27 -9.92 -9.28
C ARG A 100 22.14 -10.54 -8.19
N THR A 101 21.71 -11.65 -7.60
CA THR A 101 22.33 -12.18 -6.36
C THR A 101 22.81 -13.64 -6.48
N GLY A 102 22.34 -14.38 -7.49
CA GLY A 102 22.53 -15.83 -7.59
C GLY A 102 21.69 -16.64 -6.57
N LYS A 103 20.83 -15.98 -5.78
CA LYS A 103 20.00 -16.59 -4.74
C LYS A 103 18.53 -16.64 -5.17
N ASN A 104 17.72 -17.44 -4.50
CA ASN A 104 16.28 -17.49 -4.73
C ASN A 104 15.52 -16.93 -3.51
N ILE A 105 14.34 -16.39 -3.75
CA ILE A 105 13.38 -16.02 -2.71
C ILE A 105 12.83 -17.32 -2.10
N ASP A 106 12.72 -17.38 -0.77
CA ASP A 106 12.16 -18.54 -0.09
C ASP A 106 10.62 -18.51 -0.11
N PHE A 107 10.01 -17.34 0.12
CA PHE A 107 8.56 -17.13 0.00
C PHE A 107 8.22 -15.64 -0.09
N ALA A 108 6.96 -15.33 -0.38
CA ALA A 108 6.42 -13.98 -0.38
C ALA A 108 5.34 -13.80 0.68
N MET A 109 5.33 -12.64 1.34
CA MET A 109 4.28 -12.22 2.26
C MET A 109 3.91 -10.77 2.05
N PHE A 110 2.59 -10.49 2.04
CA PHE A 110 2.04 -9.14 2.00
C PHE A 110 0.96 -8.96 3.08
N ASN A 111 0.41 -7.76 3.20
CA ASN A 111 -0.66 -7.47 4.15
C ASN A 111 -2.04 -7.58 3.50
N TYR A 112 -3.00 -8.07 4.29
CA TYR A 112 -4.43 -8.12 3.91
C TYR A 112 -4.97 -6.75 3.47
N GLY A 113 -4.57 -5.68 4.18
CA GLY A 113 -4.97 -4.30 3.89
C GLY A 113 -4.44 -3.76 2.56
N GLY A 114 -3.40 -4.36 1.99
CA GLY A 114 -2.84 -4.03 0.68
C GLY A 114 -3.78 -4.34 -0.49
N ILE A 115 -4.64 -5.34 -0.35
CA ILE A 115 -5.68 -5.70 -1.33
C ILE A 115 -6.89 -4.79 -1.13
N ARG A 116 -7.14 -3.88 -2.08
CA ARG A 116 -8.18 -2.85 -1.95
C ARG A 116 -9.48 -3.17 -2.69
N ALA A 117 -9.44 -4.02 -3.70
CA ALA A 117 -10.60 -4.47 -4.46
C ALA A 117 -10.47 -5.95 -4.80
N GLY A 118 -11.61 -6.64 -4.97
CA GLY A 118 -11.69 -7.97 -5.58
C GLY A 118 -11.58 -7.91 -7.10
N ILE A 119 -11.42 -9.06 -7.73
CA ILE A 119 -11.49 -9.22 -9.18
C ILE A 119 -12.72 -10.08 -9.51
N SER A 120 -13.67 -9.50 -10.23
CA SER A 120 -14.86 -10.23 -10.69
C SER A 120 -14.52 -11.16 -11.85
N LYS A 121 -15.24 -12.28 -11.94
CA LYS A 121 -15.21 -13.16 -13.10
C LYS A 121 -15.38 -12.37 -14.40
N GLY A 122 -14.52 -12.62 -15.37
CA GLY A 122 -14.52 -11.96 -16.68
C GLY A 122 -13.16 -11.37 -17.04
N ASN A 123 -13.19 -10.35 -17.89
CA ASN A 123 -12.00 -9.66 -18.34
C ASN A 123 -11.31 -8.90 -17.19
N ILE A 124 -10.00 -9.05 -17.09
CA ILE A 124 -9.15 -8.27 -16.21
C ILE A 124 -8.54 -7.14 -17.03
N THR A 125 -8.68 -5.91 -16.57
CA THR A 125 -8.14 -4.71 -17.22
C THR A 125 -7.00 -4.10 -16.41
N ASN A 126 -6.30 -3.12 -16.98
CA ASN A 126 -5.34 -2.32 -16.22
C ASN A 126 -6.01 -1.68 -14.98
N GLU A 127 -7.25 -1.18 -15.13
CA GLU A 127 -8.02 -0.62 -14.02
C GLU A 127 -8.21 -1.63 -12.89
N SER A 128 -8.44 -2.91 -13.21
CA SER A 128 -8.54 -3.98 -12.20
C SER A 128 -7.27 -4.06 -11.33
N ALA A 129 -6.09 -3.96 -11.93
CA ALA A 129 -4.83 -3.98 -11.21
C ALA A 129 -4.61 -2.70 -10.36
N PHE A 130 -4.99 -1.54 -10.88
CA PHE A 130 -4.94 -0.27 -10.13
C PHE A 130 -5.89 -0.26 -8.94
N ASN A 131 -7.11 -0.79 -9.10
CA ASN A 131 -8.08 -0.91 -8.02
C ASN A 131 -7.66 -1.94 -6.97
N LEU A 132 -7.03 -3.04 -7.40
CA LEU A 132 -6.48 -4.08 -6.51
C LEU A 132 -5.36 -3.52 -5.64
N MET A 133 -4.38 -2.85 -6.25
CA MET A 133 -3.17 -2.32 -5.60
C MET A 133 -2.93 -0.85 -6.01
N PRO A 134 -3.65 0.12 -5.39
CA PRO A 134 -3.54 1.54 -5.76
C PRO A 134 -2.26 2.23 -5.24
N PHE A 135 -1.46 1.53 -4.44
CA PHE A 135 -0.26 2.10 -3.81
C PHE A 135 0.97 2.04 -4.72
N GLU A 136 1.91 2.95 -4.48
CA GLU A 136 3.20 3.03 -5.20
C GLU A 136 4.32 2.22 -4.51
N ASN A 137 3.94 1.21 -3.72
CA ASN A 137 4.89 0.37 -3.00
C ASN A 137 5.80 -0.41 -3.95
N SER A 138 7.07 -0.53 -3.57
CA SER A 138 8.08 -1.29 -4.29
C SER A 138 8.32 -2.65 -3.65
N LEU A 139 8.61 -3.66 -4.48
CA LEU A 139 9.04 -4.97 -4.03
C LEU A 139 10.46 -4.91 -3.46
N VAL A 140 10.62 -5.49 -2.29
CA VAL A 140 11.92 -5.68 -1.63
C VAL A 140 12.05 -7.13 -1.17
N VAL A 141 13.27 -7.66 -1.18
CA VAL A 141 13.58 -8.94 -0.54
C VAL A 141 14.36 -8.65 0.72
N VAL A 142 13.90 -9.18 1.83
CA VAL A 142 14.58 -9.08 3.13
C VAL A 142 15.16 -10.43 3.53
N GLU A 143 16.37 -10.42 4.06
CA GLU A 143 17.01 -11.60 4.62
C GLU A 143 16.72 -11.65 6.12
N LEU A 144 15.87 -12.60 6.55
CA LEU A 144 15.42 -12.75 7.92
C LEU A 144 16.07 -13.95 8.60
N THR A 145 16.39 -13.80 9.88
CA THR A 145 16.77 -14.96 10.72
C THR A 145 15.58 -15.86 11.02
N SER A 146 15.84 -17.06 11.47
CA SER A 146 14.79 -18.01 11.90
C SER A 146 13.95 -17.47 13.06
N GLU A 147 14.52 -16.67 13.96
CA GLU A 147 13.80 -16.00 15.05
C GLU A 147 12.76 -15.00 14.48
N LYS A 148 13.13 -14.21 13.45
CA LYS A 148 12.21 -13.30 12.77
C LYS A 148 11.10 -14.06 12.05
N ILE A 149 11.38 -15.23 11.48
CA ILE A 149 10.35 -16.10 10.90
C ILE A 149 9.39 -16.61 11.99
N MET A 150 9.87 -16.93 13.18
CA MET A 150 8.99 -17.31 14.29
C MET A 150 8.17 -16.12 14.82
N GLU A 151 8.71 -14.88 14.83
CA GLU A 151 7.94 -13.68 15.12
C GLU A 151 6.79 -13.49 14.08
N LEU A 152 7.08 -13.72 12.78
CA LEU A 152 6.10 -13.71 11.70
C LEU A 152 4.99 -14.74 11.93
N VAL A 153 5.33 -15.98 12.27
CA VAL A 153 4.36 -17.05 12.59
C VAL A 153 3.47 -16.65 13.76
N ASN A 154 4.05 -16.13 14.84
CA ASN A 154 3.29 -15.68 16.01
C ASN A 154 2.35 -14.52 15.65
N TYR A 155 2.79 -13.59 14.80
CA TYR A 155 1.96 -12.50 14.27
C TYR A 155 0.76 -13.06 13.49
N LEU A 156 0.97 -13.99 12.54
CA LEU A 156 -0.11 -14.61 11.75
C LEU A 156 -1.15 -15.29 12.65
N ILE A 157 -0.70 -16.01 13.67
CA ILE A 157 -1.59 -16.69 14.63
C ILE A 157 -2.39 -15.69 15.46
N SER A 158 -1.75 -14.60 15.91
CA SER A 158 -2.39 -13.60 16.77
C SER A 158 -3.40 -12.72 16.02
N GLU A 159 -3.07 -12.32 14.79
CA GLU A 159 -3.97 -11.48 13.98
C GLU A 159 -5.17 -12.24 13.45
N ASN A 160 -5.02 -13.54 13.18
CA ASN A 160 -6.09 -14.43 12.66
C ASN A 160 -6.76 -13.84 11.40
N VAL A 161 -5.95 -13.32 10.48
CA VAL A 161 -6.36 -12.66 9.23
C VAL A 161 -5.68 -13.34 8.05
N ALA A 162 -6.39 -13.49 6.92
CA ALA A 162 -5.87 -14.06 5.67
C ALA A 162 -4.86 -13.13 4.98
N HIS A 163 -3.65 -13.03 5.54
CA HIS A 163 -2.56 -12.30 4.89
C HIS A 163 -2.10 -13.03 3.62
N PRO A 164 -1.81 -12.32 2.51
CA PRO A 164 -1.24 -12.92 1.31
C PRO A 164 0.09 -13.63 1.58
N LEU A 165 0.12 -14.94 1.38
CA LEU A 165 1.30 -15.78 1.51
C LEU A 165 1.44 -16.63 0.25
N SER A 166 2.67 -16.76 -0.27
CA SER A 166 2.92 -17.60 -1.44
C SER A 166 2.97 -19.08 -1.03
N LYS A 167 2.64 -19.94 -1.97
CA LYS A 167 2.55 -21.41 -1.78
C LYS A 167 3.80 -22.08 -1.23
N GLN A 168 4.94 -21.39 -1.21
CA GLN A 168 6.18 -21.87 -0.60
C GLN A 168 6.12 -21.86 0.93
N PHE A 169 5.26 -21.02 1.53
CA PHE A 169 5.06 -20.92 2.97
C PHE A 169 3.79 -21.68 3.35
N ASN A 170 3.93 -22.74 4.11
CA ASN A 170 2.81 -23.58 4.55
C ASN A 170 2.78 -23.62 6.07
N LEU A 171 1.74 -23.03 6.66
CA LEU A 171 1.52 -22.98 8.10
C LEU A 171 0.20 -23.65 8.44
N THR A 172 0.25 -24.74 9.20
CA THR A 172 -0.94 -25.38 9.77
C THR A 172 -1.04 -25.02 11.24
N VAL A 173 -2.17 -24.46 11.65
CA VAL A 173 -2.46 -24.11 13.04
C VAL A 173 -3.49 -25.09 13.60
N SER A 174 -3.21 -25.68 14.76
CA SER A 174 -4.09 -26.63 15.46
C SER A 174 -4.10 -26.33 16.96
N GLU A 175 -5.02 -26.99 17.69
CA GLU A 175 -5.07 -26.87 19.15
C GLU A 175 -3.77 -27.35 19.85
N ASN A 176 -2.99 -28.24 19.22
CA ASN A 176 -1.76 -28.78 19.73
C ASN A 176 -0.49 -28.01 19.33
N GLY A 177 -0.63 -26.89 18.62
CA GLY A 177 0.47 -26.04 18.13
C GLY A 177 0.41 -25.74 16.64
N SER A 178 1.53 -25.32 16.10
CA SER A 178 1.66 -24.98 14.67
C SER A 178 2.76 -25.79 14.00
N ASP A 179 2.53 -26.21 12.74
CA ASP A 179 3.52 -26.84 11.86
C ASP A 179 3.84 -25.89 10.71
N LEU A 180 5.09 -25.47 10.61
CA LEU A 180 5.60 -24.58 9.57
C LEU A 180 6.50 -25.35 8.60
N LYS A 181 6.21 -25.22 7.30
CA LYS A 181 7.10 -25.67 6.23
C LYS A 181 7.36 -24.54 5.26
N ILE A 182 8.62 -24.34 4.91
CA ILE A 182 9.07 -23.41 3.87
C ILE A 182 9.73 -24.25 2.77
N ASN A 183 9.23 -24.17 1.54
CA ASN A 183 9.66 -25.02 0.43
C ASN A 183 9.57 -26.52 0.77
N ASN A 184 8.50 -26.94 1.45
CA ASN A 184 8.22 -28.30 1.94
C ASN A 184 9.21 -28.83 3.00
N ALA A 185 10.11 -28.01 3.54
CA ALA A 185 11.03 -28.34 4.61
C ALA A 185 10.66 -27.66 5.92
N ALA A 186 10.88 -28.31 7.06
CA ALA A 186 10.76 -27.67 8.36
C ALA A 186 11.72 -26.49 8.49
N LEU A 187 11.38 -25.53 9.35
CA LEU A 187 12.23 -24.37 9.62
C LEU A 187 13.60 -24.82 10.14
N ASP A 188 14.65 -24.41 9.46
CA ASP A 188 16.03 -24.62 9.87
C ASP A 188 16.52 -23.38 10.65
N THR A 189 16.74 -23.57 11.95
CA THR A 189 17.14 -22.48 12.85
C THR A 189 18.58 -21.99 12.65
N SER A 190 19.37 -22.70 11.83
CA SER A 190 20.76 -22.34 11.58
C SER A 190 21.00 -21.45 10.38
N LYS A 191 19.94 -21.14 9.60
CA LYS A 191 20.03 -20.35 8.36
C LYS A 191 19.11 -19.14 8.34
N THR A 192 19.32 -18.26 7.37
CA THR A 192 18.45 -17.12 7.04
C THR A 192 17.53 -17.46 5.87
N TYR A 193 16.46 -16.68 5.72
CA TYR A 193 15.43 -16.84 4.69
C TYR A 193 15.23 -15.54 3.91
N PHE A 194 15.16 -15.63 2.60
CA PHE A 194 14.89 -14.51 1.69
C PHE A 194 13.39 -14.35 1.48
N VAL A 195 12.81 -13.33 2.08
CA VAL A 195 11.36 -13.08 2.06
C VAL A 195 11.04 -11.90 1.18
N LEU A 196 10.17 -12.09 0.17
CA LEU A 196 9.64 -11.02 -0.65
C LEU A 196 8.52 -10.31 0.08
N THR A 197 8.60 -8.98 0.12
CA THR A 197 7.55 -8.13 0.68
C THR A 197 7.56 -6.75 0.02
N SER A 198 6.86 -5.77 0.57
CA SER A 198 6.88 -4.38 0.12
C SER A 198 7.77 -3.50 1.01
N ASP A 199 8.24 -2.39 0.47
CA ASP A 199 8.97 -1.34 1.20
C ASP A 199 8.16 -0.80 2.40
N TYR A 200 6.84 -0.67 2.25
CA TYR A 200 5.94 -0.29 3.34
C TYR A 200 5.99 -1.28 4.53
N LEU A 201 5.89 -2.58 4.24
CA LEU A 201 5.90 -3.61 5.28
C LEU A 201 7.30 -3.77 5.90
N GLN A 202 8.34 -3.63 5.09
CA GLN A 202 9.72 -3.69 5.56
C GLN A 202 10.02 -2.65 6.65
N THR A 203 9.38 -1.48 6.59
CA THR A 203 9.51 -0.46 7.63
C THR A 203 8.60 -0.66 8.84
N GLY A 204 7.87 -1.77 8.91
CA GLY A 204 6.95 -2.14 9.99
C GLY A 204 5.51 -1.68 9.79
N GLY A 205 5.10 -1.45 8.54
CA GLY A 205 3.70 -1.24 8.20
C GLY A 205 2.82 -2.38 8.73
N ASP A 206 1.57 -2.08 9.08
CA ASP A 206 0.59 -3.00 9.68
C ASP A 206 1.14 -3.78 10.91
N ASN A 207 2.03 -3.15 11.71
CA ASN A 207 2.70 -3.74 12.87
C ASN A 207 3.56 -4.97 12.55
N MET A 208 3.93 -5.21 11.30
CA MET A 208 4.80 -6.31 10.88
C MET A 208 6.27 -6.02 11.24
N ASN A 209 6.54 -5.88 12.56
CA ASN A 209 7.84 -5.49 13.06
C ASN A 209 8.95 -6.52 12.83
N PHE A 210 8.60 -7.78 12.57
CA PHE A 210 9.53 -8.83 12.19
C PHE A 210 10.27 -8.54 10.86
N PHE A 211 9.77 -7.64 10.02
CA PHE A 211 10.46 -7.19 8.82
C PHE A 211 11.50 -6.09 9.08
N LYS A 212 11.47 -5.45 10.27
CA LYS A 212 12.48 -4.44 10.64
C LYS A 212 13.83 -5.08 10.96
N ASP A 213 14.88 -4.33 10.72
CA ASP A 213 16.25 -4.70 11.02
C ASP A 213 16.63 -6.09 10.48
N PRO A 214 16.40 -6.38 9.18
CA PRO A 214 16.79 -7.64 8.57
C PRO A 214 18.32 -7.74 8.46
N VAL A 215 18.83 -8.94 8.24
CA VAL A 215 20.27 -9.17 7.97
C VAL A 215 20.72 -8.39 6.73
N ASN A 216 19.91 -8.42 5.66
CA ASN A 216 20.11 -7.65 4.44
C ASN A 216 18.76 -7.23 3.84
N ILE A 217 18.79 -6.15 3.03
CA ILE A 217 17.66 -5.67 2.22
C ILE A 217 18.12 -5.58 0.77
N TYR A 218 17.30 -6.10 -0.14
CA TYR A 218 17.51 -6.03 -1.58
C TYR A 218 16.33 -5.31 -2.23
N ILE A 219 16.55 -4.09 -2.72
CA ILE A 219 15.56 -3.30 -3.42
C ILE A 219 15.48 -3.76 -4.86
N LEU A 220 14.30 -4.17 -5.33
CA LEU A 220 14.14 -4.71 -6.68
C LEU A 220 13.87 -3.64 -7.74
N ASP A 221 13.58 -2.39 -7.36
CA ASP A 221 13.14 -1.31 -8.25
C ASP A 221 11.94 -1.70 -9.12
N TYR A 222 11.08 -2.51 -8.55
CA TYR A 222 9.92 -3.07 -9.22
C TYR A 222 8.67 -2.82 -8.36
N LYS A 223 7.70 -2.07 -8.89
CA LYS A 223 6.47 -1.76 -8.18
C LYS A 223 5.60 -3.00 -8.04
N VAL A 224 4.96 -3.19 -6.88
CA VAL A 224 4.03 -4.30 -6.63
C VAL A 224 2.94 -4.33 -7.70
N ARG A 225 2.31 -3.18 -7.99
CA ARG A 225 1.28 -3.09 -9.04
C ARG A 225 1.81 -3.44 -10.43
N ASN A 226 3.05 -3.08 -10.77
CA ASN A 226 3.62 -3.42 -12.05
C ASN A 226 3.86 -4.93 -12.18
N ALA A 227 4.29 -5.60 -11.11
CA ALA A 227 4.41 -7.05 -11.08
C ALA A 227 3.05 -7.74 -11.33
N ILE A 228 1.97 -7.21 -10.74
CA ILE A 228 0.60 -7.68 -10.98
C ILE A 228 0.20 -7.50 -12.46
N ILE A 229 0.42 -6.31 -13.02
CA ILE A 229 0.12 -6.00 -14.44
C ILE A 229 0.92 -6.88 -15.37
N ASP A 230 2.22 -7.06 -15.13
CA ASP A 230 3.11 -7.86 -15.97
C ASP A 230 2.74 -9.35 -15.92
N TYR A 231 2.30 -9.84 -14.75
CA TYR A 231 1.78 -11.19 -14.62
C TYR A 231 0.50 -11.38 -15.44
N PHE A 232 -0.48 -10.47 -15.29
CA PHE A 232 -1.73 -10.55 -16.04
C PHE A 232 -1.50 -10.47 -17.54
N LYS A 233 -0.62 -9.57 -18.02
CA LYS A 233 -0.26 -9.49 -19.45
C LYS A 233 0.41 -10.75 -20.00
N ALA A 234 1.09 -11.51 -19.16
CA ALA A 234 1.76 -12.76 -19.55
C ALA A 234 0.87 -14.01 -19.39
N THR A 235 -0.35 -13.85 -18.84
CA THR A 235 -1.25 -14.96 -18.50
C THR A 235 -2.63 -14.72 -19.11
N ASP A 236 -2.97 -15.44 -20.16
CA ASP A 236 -4.26 -15.27 -20.87
C ASP A 236 -5.48 -15.55 -19.96
N THR A 237 -5.37 -16.59 -19.12
CA THR A 237 -6.42 -16.99 -18.18
C THR A 237 -5.81 -17.36 -16.85
N ILE A 238 -6.30 -16.71 -15.78
CA ILE A 238 -5.87 -16.99 -14.41
C ILE A 238 -6.31 -18.38 -13.99
N LYS A 239 -5.39 -19.16 -13.46
CA LYS A 239 -5.62 -20.46 -12.82
C LYS A 239 -5.46 -20.29 -11.32
N VAL A 240 -6.50 -20.61 -10.57
CA VAL A 240 -6.54 -20.55 -9.10
C VAL A 240 -6.84 -21.93 -8.57
#